data_011c52b8817621bf6ce45e800d7b0ce2
#
_entry.id   011c52b8817621bf6ce45e800d7b0ce2
#
_cell.length_a   1.000
_cell.length_b   1.000
_cell.length_c   1.000
_cell.angle_alpha   90.00
_cell.angle_beta   90.00
_cell.angle_gamma   90.00
#
_symmetry.space_group_name_H-M   'P 1'
#
loop_
_entity.id
_entity.type
_entity.pdbx_description
1 polymer ?
#
loop_
_entity_poly.entity_id
_entity_poly.type
_entity_poly.pdbx_seq_one_letter_code
_entity_poly.pdbx_strand_id
1 'polypeptide(L)'
;MPSSFKYTQDNLDRLTTFKKKADLDSKVIVEFRDASWWNKTSIAQLENIKISICSVDAPLLPKKIFNLNNTIYFRLHGSKSWYNYLYFEKEIKKIMDKVEKKTANIKAIYLNNDHGMLPNGKYLLEHVLN
;
A
#
# COMPACT_ATOMS: atom_id res chain seq x y z
N MET A 1 -6.94 3.87 6.99
CA MET A 1 -7.03 4.26 8.42
C MET A 1 -6.64 5.73 8.56
N PRO A 2 -7.28 6.52 9.45
CA PRO A 2 -6.90 7.92 9.66
C PRO A 2 -5.50 8.03 10.30
N SER A 3 -4.87 9.19 10.22
CA SER A 3 -3.55 9.45 10.84
C SER A 3 -3.58 9.38 12.37
N SER A 4 -4.75 9.54 12.98
CA SER A 4 -4.94 9.35 14.43
C SER A 4 -4.90 7.89 14.88
N PHE A 5 -5.01 6.93 13.95
CA PHE A 5 -4.95 5.50 14.24
C PHE A 5 -3.49 5.05 14.34
N LYS A 6 -2.86 5.36 15.47
CA LYS A 6 -1.47 5.03 15.76
C LYS A 6 -1.30 3.57 16.16
N TYR A 7 -0.07 3.05 16.04
CA TYR A 7 0.26 1.73 16.56
C TYR A 7 0.23 1.76 18.09
N THR A 8 -0.74 1.05 18.64
CA THR A 8 -0.90 0.74 20.05
C THR A 8 -1.40 -0.69 20.17
N GLN A 9 -1.26 -1.31 21.33
CA GLN A 9 -1.81 -2.65 21.54
C GLN A 9 -3.33 -2.66 21.33
N ASP A 10 -4.05 -1.68 21.84
CA ASP A 10 -5.51 -1.57 21.66
C ASP A 10 -5.91 -1.52 20.17
N ASN A 11 -5.19 -0.76 19.37
CA ASN A 11 -5.49 -0.66 17.95
C ASN A 11 -5.12 -1.95 17.19
N LEU A 12 -4.08 -2.66 17.60
CA LEU A 12 -3.76 -3.98 17.08
C LEU A 12 -4.86 -5.00 17.42
N ASP A 13 -5.35 -4.98 18.66
CA ASP A 13 -6.44 -5.84 19.14
C ASP A 13 -7.77 -5.55 18.40
N ARG A 14 -8.03 -4.28 18.12
CA ARG A 14 -9.18 -3.87 17.28
C ARG A 14 -9.09 -4.44 15.86
N LEU A 15 -7.93 -4.39 15.23
CA LEU A 15 -7.71 -5.01 13.90
C LEU A 15 -7.88 -6.52 13.95
N THR A 16 -7.33 -7.16 14.97
CA THR A 16 -7.45 -8.62 15.19
C THR A 16 -8.92 -9.02 15.37
N THR A 17 -9.65 -8.28 16.19
CA THR A 17 -11.08 -8.50 16.44
C THR A 17 -11.91 -8.27 15.19
N PHE A 18 -11.65 -7.20 14.45
CA PHE A 18 -12.30 -6.94 13.17
C PHE A 18 -12.11 -8.10 12.20
N LYS A 19 -10.87 -8.56 12.03
CA LYS A 19 -10.57 -9.68 11.13
C LYS A 19 -11.32 -10.95 11.51
N LYS A 20 -11.36 -11.29 12.81
CA LYS A 20 -12.10 -12.46 13.32
C LYS A 20 -13.60 -12.34 13.07
N LYS A 21 -14.20 -11.20 13.40
CA LYS A 21 -15.63 -10.97 13.26
C LYS A 21 -16.10 -10.92 11.80
N ALA A 22 -15.27 -10.44 10.91
CA ALA A 22 -15.58 -10.35 9.49
C ALA A 22 -15.32 -11.67 8.74
N ASP A 23 -14.85 -12.71 9.44
CA ASP A 23 -14.49 -14.02 8.88
C ASP A 23 -13.62 -13.93 7.60
N LEU A 24 -12.69 -12.97 7.63
CA LEU A 24 -11.81 -12.70 6.52
C LEU A 24 -10.55 -13.56 6.65
N ASP A 25 -10.59 -14.74 6.07
CA ASP A 25 -9.57 -15.79 6.21
C ASP A 25 -8.14 -15.31 5.88
N SER A 26 -7.91 -14.42 4.96
CA SER A 26 -6.53 -14.16 4.58
C SER A 26 -6.20 -12.86 3.88
N LYS A 27 -7.15 -12.03 3.49
CA LYS A 27 -6.82 -10.92 2.58
C LYS A 27 -7.28 -9.55 3.10
N VAL A 28 -7.00 -9.29 4.37
CA VAL A 28 -7.18 -7.94 4.90
C VAL A 28 -5.94 -7.13 4.57
N ILE A 29 -6.14 -6.04 3.86
CA ILE A 29 -5.09 -5.09 3.50
C ILE A 29 -5.45 -3.77 4.14
N VAL A 30 -4.52 -3.18 4.89
CA VAL A 30 -4.77 -1.92 5.61
C VAL A 30 -3.81 -0.84 5.14
N GLU A 31 -4.36 0.29 4.74
CA GLU A 31 -3.59 1.52 4.49
C GLU A 31 -3.48 2.31 5.79
N PHE A 32 -2.27 2.40 6.31
CA PHE A 32 -1.95 3.21 7.47
C PHE A 32 -1.40 4.57 7.04
N ARG A 33 -1.83 5.63 7.70
CA ARG A 33 -1.37 7.02 7.47
C ARG A 33 -0.52 7.58 8.61
N ASP A 34 -0.20 6.72 9.59
CA ASP A 34 0.71 7.07 10.68
C ASP A 34 1.97 6.21 10.62
N ALA A 35 3.13 6.85 10.77
CA ALA A 35 4.44 6.21 10.66
C ALA A 35 4.71 5.16 11.73
N SER A 36 4.00 5.19 12.86
CA SER A 36 4.14 4.20 13.93
C SER A 36 3.83 2.76 13.49
N TRP A 37 3.05 2.58 12.42
CA TRP A 37 2.76 1.26 11.85
C TRP A 37 3.85 0.70 10.95
N TRP A 38 4.92 1.47 10.66
CA TRP A 38 5.89 1.13 9.64
C TRP A 38 7.28 0.81 10.20
N ASN A 39 7.34 0.47 11.48
CA ASN A 39 8.53 -0.07 12.13
C ASN A 39 8.54 -1.61 12.11
N LYS A 40 9.68 -2.19 12.44
CA LYS A 40 9.86 -3.66 12.41
C LYS A 40 8.89 -4.41 13.32
N THR A 41 8.61 -3.87 14.50
CA THR A 41 7.74 -4.51 15.51
C THR A 41 6.30 -4.58 15.02
N SER A 42 5.74 -3.44 14.60
CA SER A 42 4.36 -3.39 14.11
C SER A 42 4.17 -4.24 12.85
N ILE A 43 5.16 -4.23 11.94
CA ILE A 43 5.12 -5.07 10.74
C ILE A 43 5.07 -6.56 11.09
N ALA A 44 5.93 -7.01 12.01
CA ALA A 44 5.93 -8.41 12.46
C ALA A 44 4.61 -8.81 13.12
N GLN A 45 4.00 -7.92 13.92
CA GLN A 45 2.70 -8.17 14.53
C GLN A 45 1.57 -8.28 13.50
N LEU A 46 1.57 -7.40 12.48
CA LEU A 46 0.60 -7.48 11.40
C LEU A 46 0.75 -8.77 10.58
N GLU A 47 1.99 -9.20 10.33
CA GLU A 47 2.27 -10.45 9.64
C GLU A 47 1.76 -11.67 10.44
N ASN A 48 1.99 -11.70 11.75
CA ASN A 48 1.51 -12.76 12.64
C ASN A 48 -0.03 -12.89 12.63
N ILE A 49 -0.75 -11.78 12.56
CA ILE A 49 -2.22 -11.79 12.46
C ILE A 49 -2.72 -11.85 11.01
N LYS A 50 -1.81 -12.08 10.04
CA LYS A 50 -2.11 -12.19 8.60
C LYS A 50 -2.87 -10.96 8.05
N ILE A 51 -2.47 -9.76 8.44
CA ILE A 51 -2.91 -8.50 7.86
C ILE A 51 -1.78 -7.92 7.02
N SER A 52 -2.05 -7.59 5.76
CA SER A 52 -1.09 -6.98 4.86
C SER A 52 -1.15 -5.45 4.93
N ILE A 53 -0.03 -4.81 4.66
CA ILE A 53 0.07 -3.34 4.60
C ILE A 53 -0.10 -2.89 3.16
N CYS A 54 -0.98 -1.92 2.94
CA CYS A 54 -1.01 -1.17 1.71
C CYS A 54 0.22 -0.27 1.63
N SER A 55 1.07 -0.52 0.65
CA SER A 55 2.14 0.41 0.29
C SER A 55 1.53 1.67 -0.31
N VAL A 56 2.12 2.82 -0.02
CA VAL A 56 1.60 4.09 -0.55
C VAL A 56 2.74 4.95 -1.09
N ASP A 57 2.47 5.64 -2.19
CA ASP A 57 3.25 6.80 -2.62
C ASP A 57 2.41 8.04 -2.36
N ALA A 58 2.78 8.78 -1.33
CA ALA A 58 2.11 9.99 -0.90
C ALA A 58 3.10 10.94 -0.20
N PRO A 59 2.83 12.24 -0.13
CA PRO A 59 3.63 13.18 0.64
C PRO A 59 3.73 12.76 2.11
N LEU A 60 4.90 12.94 2.71
CA LEU A 60 5.18 12.69 4.13
C LEU A 60 5.05 11.24 4.59
N LEU A 61 4.70 10.32 3.70
CA LEU A 61 4.67 8.90 4.02
C LEU A 61 5.92 8.20 3.45
N PRO A 62 6.46 7.16 4.14
CA PRO A 62 7.59 6.42 3.63
C PRO A 62 7.24 5.71 2.32
N LYS A 63 7.99 5.99 1.26
CA LYS A 63 7.83 5.38 -0.06
C LYS A 63 8.41 3.96 -0.08
N LYS A 64 7.89 3.10 0.79
CA LYS A 64 8.34 1.72 0.97
C LYS A 64 7.32 0.75 0.38
N ILE A 65 7.81 -0.23 -0.35
CA ILE A 65 6.98 -1.31 -0.88
C ILE A 65 7.03 -2.47 0.10
N PHE A 66 5.88 -2.75 0.72
CA PHE A 66 5.68 -3.87 1.62
C PHE A 66 5.25 -5.10 0.83
N ASN A 67 5.81 -6.24 1.21
CA ASN A 67 5.35 -7.54 0.76
C ASN A 67 5.08 -8.37 2.03
N LEU A 68 3.85 -8.34 2.49
CA LEU A 68 3.39 -9.12 3.62
C LEU A 68 2.40 -10.17 3.13
N ASN A 69 2.49 -11.38 3.67
CA ASN A 69 1.62 -12.50 3.31
C ASN A 69 1.61 -12.75 1.79
N ASN A 70 2.75 -12.64 1.13
CA ASN A 70 2.91 -12.79 -0.32
C ASN A 70 2.03 -11.85 -1.16
N THR A 71 1.72 -10.68 -0.61
CA THR A 71 0.86 -9.69 -1.24
C THR A 71 1.55 -8.33 -1.27
N ILE A 72 1.62 -7.74 -2.45
CA ILE A 72 1.97 -6.34 -2.67
C ILE A 72 0.70 -5.63 -3.13
N TYR A 73 0.24 -4.71 -2.32
CA TYR A 73 -0.87 -3.82 -2.64
C TYR A 73 -0.35 -2.39 -2.56
N PHE A 74 -0.36 -1.66 -3.67
CA PHE A 74 0.26 -0.36 -3.75
C PHE A 74 -0.72 0.68 -4.28
N ARG A 75 -0.85 1.79 -3.57
CA ARG A 75 -1.66 2.93 -3.98
C ARG A 75 -0.79 4.14 -4.26
N LEU A 76 -1.01 4.72 -5.43
CA LEU A 76 -0.32 5.91 -5.90
C LEU A 76 -1.23 7.12 -5.71
N HIS A 77 -1.02 7.87 -4.63
CA HIS A 77 -1.81 9.06 -4.30
C HIS A 77 -1.21 10.36 -4.84
N GLY A 78 0.07 10.32 -5.23
CA GLY A 78 0.82 11.47 -5.68
C GLY A 78 2.09 11.73 -4.85
N SER A 79 3.24 11.74 -5.51
CA SER A 79 4.54 11.82 -4.83
C SER A 79 4.80 13.13 -4.08
N LYS A 80 4.23 14.24 -4.53
CA LYS A 80 4.47 15.59 -3.98
C LYS A 80 3.20 16.26 -3.47
N SER A 81 2.04 15.85 -3.98
CA SER A 81 0.74 16.43 -3.63
C SER A 81 -0.29 15.30 -3.54
N TRP A 82 -1.09 15.28 -2.46
CA TRP A 82 -2.16 14.32 -2.30
C TRP A 82 -3.22 14.50 -3.38
N TYR A 83 -3.53 13.39 -4.07
CA TYR A 83 -4.59 13.27 -5.06
C TYR A 83 -4.47 14.15 -6.31
N ASN A 84 -3.71 15.21 -6.31
CA ASN A 84 -3.49 16.11 -7.44
C ASN A 84 -2.04 16.00 -7.93
N TYR A 85 -1.74 14.91 -8.64
CA TYR A 85 -0.39 14.63 -9.12
C TYR A 85 -0.41 13.80 -10.40
N LEU A 86 0.24 14.31 -11.44
CA LEU A 86 0.52 13.55 -12.65
C LEU A 86 1.92 12.93 -12.53
N TYR A 87 1.98 11.62 -12.44
CA TYR A 87 3.24 10.89 -12.46
C TYR A 87 3.87 10.96 -13.84
N PHE A 88 5.15 11.27 -13.90
CA PHE A 88 5.93 11.12 -15.13
C PHE A 88 6.15 9.62 -15.42
N GLU A 89 6.27 9.28 -16.70
CA GLU A 89 6.51 7.89 -17.13
C GLU A 89 7.71 7.25 -16.44
N LYS A 90 8.82 8.02 -16.29
CA LYS A 90 10.02 7.58 -15.56
C LYS A 90 9.76 7.24 -14.09
N GLU A 91 8.84 7.94 -13.43
CA GLU A 91 8.45 7.66 -12.04
C GLU A 91 7.66 6.36 -11.96
N ILE A 92 6.67 6.20 -12.84
CA ILE A 92 5.87 4.96 -12.94
C ILE A 92 6.79 3.78 -13.21
N LYS A 93 7.64 3.87 -14.23
CA LYS A 93 8.60 2.80 -14.57
C LYS A 93 9.47 2.42 -13.38
N LYS A 94 10.03 3.40 -12.67
CA LYS A 94 10.85 3.16 -11.47
C LYS A 94 10.08 2.47 -10.34
N ILE A 95 8.79 2.78 -10.19
CA ILE A 95 7.91 2.14 -9.21
C ILE A 95 7.67 0.69 -9.62
N MET A 96 7.32 0.46 -10.88
CA MET A 96 7.06 -0.86 -11.42
C MET A 96 8.27 -1.78 -11.35
N ASP A 97 9.45 -1.29 -11.75
CA ASP A 97 10.72 -2.04 -11.63
C ASP A 97 10.97 -2.52 -10.20
N LYS A 98 10.60 -1.71 -9.19
CA LYS A 98 10.74 -2.09 -7.78
C LYS A 98 9.71 -3.14 -7.35
N VAL A 99 8.49 -3.07 -7.87
CA VAL A 99 7.43 -4.05 -7.59
C VAL A 99 7.76 -5.39 -8.25
N GLU A 100 8.22 -5.36 -9.49
CA GLU A 100 8.53 -6.56 -10.27
C GLU A 100 9.69 -7.37 -9.66
N LYS A 101 10.70 -6.69 -9.14
CA LYS A 101 11.84 -7.33 -8.45
C LYS A 101 11.46 -8.09 -7.18
N LYS A 102 10.24 -7.93 -6.68
CA LYS A 102 9.76 -8.63 -5.49
C LYS A 102 8.91 -9.84 -5.88
N THR A 103 9.20 -10.97 -5.28
CA THR A 103 8.37 -12.17 -5.44
C THR A 103 7.14 -12.05 -4.56
N ALA A 104 5.95 -12.07 -5.16
CA ALA A 104 4.67 -12.06 -4.45
C ALA A 104 3.61 -12.77 -5.31
N ASN A 105 2.65 -13.44 -4.67
CA ASN A 105 1.56 -14.11 -5.36
C ASN A 105 0.53 -13.12 -5.92
N ILE A 106 0.38 -11.98 -5.24
CA ILE A 106 -0.52 -10.90 -5.65
C ILE A 106 0.28 -9.60 -5.72
N LYS A 107 0.24 -8.97 -6.88
CA LYS A 107 0.77 -7.63 -7.10
C LYS A 107 -0.35 -6.76 -7.66
N ALA A 108 -0.87 -5.86 -6.86
CA ALA A 108 -1.97 -4.98 -7.23
C ALA A 108 -1.55 -3.51 -7.06
N ILE A 109 -1.74 -2.71 -8.11
CA ILE A 109 -1.41 -1.29 -8.13
C ILE A 109 -2.66 -0.50 -8.46
N TYR A 110 -2.90 0.52 -7.67
CA TYR A 110 -4.06 1.38 -7.80
C TYR A 110 -3.62 2.83 -7.92
N LEU A 111 -4.12 3.48 -8.93
CA LEU A 111 -3.97 4.91 -9.11
C LEU A 111 -5.06 5.63 -8.30
N ASN A 112 -4.66 6.64 -7.55
CA ASN A 112 -5.56 7.46 -6.72
C ASN A 112 -5.08 8.92 -6.73
N ASN A 113 -4.64 9.37 -7.89
CA ASN A 113 -4.03 10.66 -8.14
C ASN A 113 -4.90 11.61 -9.00
N ASP A 114 -6.23 11.46 -8.82
CA ASP A 114 -7.28 12.30 -9.42
C ASP A 114 -7.13 12.44 -10.96
N HIS A 115 -6.99 13.62 -11.49
CA HIS A 115 -6.89 13.85 -12.95
C HIS A 115 -5.72 13.11 -13.61
N GLY A 116 -4.69 12.75 -12.85
CA GLY A 116 -3.57 11.93 -13.34
C GLY A 116 -3.90 10.45 -13.53
N MET A 117 -5.03 9.94 -13.00
CA MET A 117 -5.35 8.51 -13.04
C MET A 117 -5.46 7.97 -14.46
N LEU A 118 -6.20 8.66 -15.32
CA LEU A 118 -6.45 8.20 -16.69
C LEU A 118 -5.17 8.14 -17.53
N PRO A 119 -4.37 9.22 -17.68
CA PRO A 119 -3.14 9.16 -18.46
C PRO A 119 -2.10 8.19 -17.86
N ASN A 120 -1.98 8.14 -16.53
CA ASN A 120 -1.06 7.20 -15.90
C ASN A 120 -1.53 5.75 -16.03
N GLY A 121 -2.84 5.49 -15.95
CA GLY A 121 -3.42 4.16 -16.17
C GLY A 121 -3.20 3.67 -17.60
N LYS A 122 -3.42 4.53 -18.59
CA LYS A 122 -3.15 4.22 -19.99
C LYS A 122 -1.69 3.83 -20.19
N TYR A 123 -0.76 4.62 -19.67
CA TYR A 123 0.68 4.32 -19.75
C TYR A 123 1.02 2.95 -19.12
N LEU A 124 0.46 2.64 -17.94
CA LEU A 124 0.66 1.34 -17.28
C LEU A 124 0.19 0.17 -18.14
N LEU A 125 -1.00 0.28 -18.73
CA LEU A 125 -1.56 -0.76 -19.60
C LEU A 125 -0.73 -0.98 -20.86
N GLU A 126 -0.27 0.08 -21.50
CA GLU A 126 0.44 0.01 -22.78
C GLU A 126 1.91 -0.42 -22.65
N HIS A 127 2.58 -0.12 -21.53
CA HIS A 127 4.04 -0.23 -21.43
C HIS A 127 4.54 -1.13 -20.30
N VAL A 128 3.67 -1.58 -19.44
CA VAL A 128 4.08 -2.33 -18.23
C VAL A 128 3.38 -3.68 -18.08
N LEU A 129 2.14 -3.78 -18.54
CA LEU A 129 1.32 -5.00 -18.39
C LEU A 129 1.25 -5.83 -19.66
N ASN A 130 1.94 -5.41 -20.71
CA ASN A 130 2.14 -6.15 -21.97
C ASN A 130 3.60 -6.72 -21.98
#